data_f64f42a91fee62cc1464251f2ba41dc0
#
_entry.id   f64f42a91fee62cc1464251f2ba41dc0
#
_cell.length_a   1.000
_cell.length_b   1.000
_cell.length_c   1.000
_cell.angle_alpha   90.00
_cell.angle_beta   90.00
_cell.angle_gamma   90.00
#
_symmetry.space_group_name_H-M   'P 1'
#
loop_
_entity.id
_entity.type
_entity.pdbx_description
1 polymer ?
#
loop_
_entity_poly.entity_id
_entity_poly.type
_entity_poly.pdbx_seq_one_letter_code
_entity_poly.pdbx_strand_id
1 'polypeptide(L)'
;MPDFAVTSILGKDLSPASLAGAPSLLVFHRYARCAICNDRIREFRRIIPELTATTGLRVVFVCHSDRDRLRGEFGEASLPFDVVPDPERRLYDMFGVARSLVRTLRPSSIRTAVRARRAMPNDGRGPGFERPLTMIPAEFFVDSTGTIVSTHYGEYLGDTWSSETIARLAREHQHESAS
;
A
#
# COMPACT_ATOMS: atom_id res chain seq x y z
N MET A 1 12.13 -11.22 5.04
CA MET A 1 11.96 -9.94 4.29
C MET A 1 13.20 -9.05 4.49
N PRO A 2 13.44 -8.01 3.67
CA PRO A 2 14.53 -7.06 3.87
C PRO A 2 14.50 -6.40 5.25
N ASP A 3 15.66 -6.02 5.79
CA ASP A 3 15.75 -5.30 7.06
C ASP A 3 15.52 -3.80 6.82
N PHE A 4 14.61 -3.19 7.58
CA PHE A 4 14.29 -1.77 7.51
C PHE A 4 13.84 -1.22 8.87
N ALA A 5 13.97 0.09 9.05
CA ALA A 5 13.40 0.83 10.16
C ALA A 5 12.81 2.14 9.62
N VAL A 6 11.50 2.32 9.80
CA VAL A 6 10.77 3.50 9.31
C VAL A 6 9.70 3.93 10.31
N THR A 7 9.25 5.18 10.21
CA THR A 7 8.21 5.70 11.08
C THR A 7 7.00 6.12 10.24
N SER A 8 5.81 5.64 10.59
CA SER A 8 4.55 6.00 9.96
C SER A 8 4.22 7.50 10.14
N ILE A 9 3.24 8.00 9.38
CA ILE A 9 2.78 9.40 9.52
C ILE A 9 2.22 9.70 10.93
N LEU A 10 1.74 8.68 11.63
CA LEU A 10 1.21 8.78 12.99
C LEU A 10 2.27 8.58 14.08
N GLY A 11 3.55 8.44 13.71
CA GLY A 11 4.66 8.32 14.66
C GLY A 11 4.92 6.91 15.18
N LYS A 12 4.31 5.87 14.58
CA LYS A 12 4.56 4.48 14.92
C LYS A 12 5.81 3.97 14.21
N ASP A 13 6.76 3.43 14.94
CA ASP A 13 7.96 2.82 14.38
C ASP A 13 7.65 1.41 13.86
N LEU A 14 8.10 1.15 12.64
CA LEU A 14 7.87 -0.08 11.90
C LEU A 14 9.19 -0.69 11.43
N SER A 15 9.34 -1.98 11.67
CA SER A 15 10.49 -2.80 11.27
C SER A 15 10.02 -4.25 11.06
N PRO A 16 10.81 -5.12 10.46
CA PRO A 16 10.51 -6.55 10.41
C PRO A 16 10.14 -7.13 11.78
N ALA A 17 10.88 -6.76 12.82
CA ALA A 17 10.64 -7.22 14.18
C ALA A 17 9.29 -6.72 14.72
N SER A 18 8.90 -5.47 14.45
CA SER A 18 7.61 -4.93 14.90
C SER A 18 6.41 -5.50 14.14
N LEU A 19 6.62 -6.03 12.95
CA LEU A 19 5.59 -6.71 12.14
C LEU A 19 5.48 -8.20 12.46
N ALA A 20 6.48 -8.80 13.07
CA ALA A 20 6.44 -10.20 13.49
C ALA A 20 5.28 -10.48 14.47
N GLY A 21 4.82 -11.74 14.52
CA GLY A 21 3.72 -12.19 15.38
C GLY A 21 2.32 -12.03 14.78
N ALA A 22 2.19 -11.42 13.58
CA ALA A 22 0.92 -11.35 12.86
C ALA A 22 1.15 -11.24 11.37
N PRO A 23 0.24 -11.76 10.52
CA PRO A 23 0.34 -11.58 9.08
C PRO A 23 0.31 -10.09 8.71
N SER A 24 1.09 -9.71 7.71
CA SER A 24 1.21 -8.32 7.30
C SER A 24 1.14 -8.18 5.77
N LEU A 25 0.48 -7.14 5.30
CA LEU A 25 0.42 -6.75 3.89
C LEU A 25 1.15 -5.43 3.70
N LEU A 26 2.27 -5.46 2.96
CA LEU A 26 2.98 -4.25 2.55
C LEU A 26 2.50 -3.84 1.16
N VAL A 27 2.02 -2.62 1.02
CA VAL A 27 1.41 -2.09 -0.20
C VAL A 27 2.21 -0.89 -0.68
N PHE A 28 2.93 -1.05 -1.77
CA PHE A 28 3.72 0.01 -2.38
C PHE A 28 2.85 0.77 -3.39
N HIS A 29 2.52 1.99 -3.03
CA HIS A 29 1.73 2.88 -3.85
C HIS A 29 2.57 4.03 -4.41
N ARG A 30 1.94 5.02 -5.01
CA ARG A 30 2.64 6.12 -5.69
C ARG A 30 2.80 7.32 -4.74
N TYR A 31 1.84 8.20 -4.64
CA TYR A 31 1.94 9.47 -3.91
C TYR A 31 0.59 9.88 -3.31
N ALA A 32 0.60 10.84 -2.38
CA ALA A 32 -0.52 11.21 -1.53
C ALA A 32 -1.85 11.44 -2.26
N ARG A 33 -1.89 12.29 -3.29
CA ARG A 33 -3.11 12.61 -4.06
C ARG A 33 -3.22 11.87 -5.39
N CYS A 34 -2.62 10.71 -5.49
CA CYS A 34 -2.78 9.84 -6.64
C CYS A 34 -4.20 9.27 -6.69
N ALA A 35 -4.97 9.57 -7.74
CA ALA A 35 -6.35 9.12 -7.86
C ALA A 35 -6.52 7.61 -7.71
N ILE A 36 -5.63 6.82 -8.35
CA ILE A 36 -5.65 5.35 -8.29
C ILE A 36 -5.35 4.85 -6.87
N CYS A 37 -4.36 5.48 -6.19
CA CYS A 37 -3.99 5.13 -4.83
C CYS A 37 -5.14 5.42 -3.84
N ASN A 38 -5.79 6.57 -3.99
CA ASN A 38 -6.92 6.95 -3.13
C ASN A 38 -8.15 6.07 -3.35
N ASP A 39 -8.35 5.54 -4.56
CA ASP A 39 -9.38 4.55 -4.83
C ASP A 39 -9.12 3.26 -4.03
N ARG A 40 -7.87 2.78 -4.05
CA ARG A 40 -7.45 1.61 -3.26
C ARG A 40 -7.55 1.85 -1.76
N ILE A 41 -7.17 3.02 -1.28
CA ILE A 41 -7.30 3.39 0.13
C ILE A 41 -8.77 3.39 0.58
N ARG A 42 -9.71 3.88 -0.25
CA ARG A 42 -11.14 3.83 0.05
C ARG A 42 -11.67 2.38 0.13
N GLU A 43 -11.21 1.51 -0.74
CA GLU A 43 -11.51 0.08 -0.67
C GLU A 43 -11.01 -0.53 0.63
N PHE A 44 -9.76 -0.27 1.00
CA PHE A 44 -9.13 -0.81 2.20
C PHE A 44 -9.77 -0.32 3.49
N ARG A 45 -10.24 0.92 3.55
CA ARG A 45 -11.02 1.42 4.70
C ARG A 45 -12.27 0.58 4.99
N ARG A 46 -12.83 -0.08 3.98
CA ARG A 46 -14.03 -0.92 4.14
C ARG A 46 -13.70 -2.35 4.55
N ILE A 47 -12.64 -2.93 4.02
CA ILE A 47 -12.35 -4.36 4.18
C ILE A 47 -11.35 -4.65 5.31
N ILE A 48 -10.37 -3.77 5.54
CA ILE A 48 -9.29 -4.04 6.50
C ILE A 48 -9.78 -4.15 7.95
N PRO A 49 -10.72 -3.34 8.45
CA PRO A 49 -11.19 -3.51 9.84
C PRO A 49 -11.68 -4.93 10.15
N GLU A 50 -12.47 -5.52 9.25
CA GLU A 50 -12.97 -6.89 9.41
C GLU A 50 -11.82 -7.91 9.29
N LEU A 51 -10.94 -7.76 8.31
CA LEU A 51 -9.80 -8.66 8.15
C LEU A 51 -8.85 -8.58 9.34
N THR A 52 -8.56 -7.40 9.86
CA THR A 52 -7.75 -7.25 11.08
C THR A 52 -8.41 -7.93 12.28
N ALA A 53 -9.71 -7.75 12.46
CA ALA A 53 -10.44 -8.35 13.57
C ALA A 53 -10.48 -9.89 13.51
N THR A 54 -10.57 -10.46 12.28
CA THR A 54 -10.74 -11.91 12.10
C THR A 54 -9.41 -12.67 11.92
N THR A 55 -8.37 -12.03 11.38
CA THR A 55 -7.10 -12.70 11.04
C THR A 55 -5.87 -12.09 11.71
N GLY A 56 -6.02 -10.94 12.38
CA GLY A 56 -4.90 -10.16 12.89
C GLY A 56 -4.10 -9.42 11.81
N LEU A 57 -4.56 -9.41 10.55
CA LEU A 57 -3.85 -8.79 9.42
C LEU A 57 -3.49 -7.33 9.73
N ARG A 58 -2.22 -7.00 9.59
CA ARG A 58 -1.71 -5.62 9.60
C ARG A 58 -1.46 -5.15 8.18
N VAL A 59 -1.72 -3.89 7.90
CA VAL A 59 -1.48 -3.31 6.58
C VAL A 59 -0.60 -2.08 6.69
N VAL A 60 0.41 -2.00 5.83
CA VAL A 60 1.34 -0.87 5.74
C VAL A 60 1.37 -0.37 4.31
N PHE A 61 0.91 0.85 4.11
CA PHE A 61 1.04 1.57 2.83
C PHE A 61 2.35 2.34 2.79
N VAL A 62 3.16 2.11 1.77
CA VAL A 62 4.38 2.87 1.48
C VAL A 62 4.12 3.81 0.31
N CYS A 63 4.38 5.10 0.51
CA CYS A 63 4.15 6.14 -0.51
C CYS A 63 5.42 6.97 -0.69
N HIS A 64 5.78 7.33 -1.93
CA HIS A 64 6.97 8.13 -2.19
C HIS A 64 6.78 9.65 -1.95
N SER A 65 5.68 10.05 -1.31
CA SER A 65 5.48 11.40 -0.82
C SER A 65 6.19 11.67 0.49
N ASP A 66 6.51 12.93 0.74
CA ASP A 66 7.00 13.35 2.05
C ASP A 66 5.91 13.25 3.14
N ARG A 67 6.36 13.27 4.40
CA ARG A 67 5.50 13.10 5.57
C ARG A 67 4.40 14.17 5.67
N ASP A 68 4.71 15.42 5.36
CA ASP A 68 3.77 16.52 5.55
C ASP A 68 2.63 16.47 4.54
N ARG A 69 2.94 16.08 3.30
CA ARG A 69 1.91 15.81 2.27
C ARG A 69 1.01 14.64 2.63
N LEU A 70 1.59 13.55 3.13
CA LEU A 70 0.80 12.40 3.57
C LEU A 70 -0.05 12.73 4.79
N ARG A 71 0.47 13.51 5.75
CA ARG A 71 -0.31 14.01 6.88
C ARG A 71 -1.44 14.93 6.43
N GLY A 72 -1.18 15.84 5.51
CA GLY A 72 -2.20 16.73 4.96
C GLY A 72 -3.31 16.01 4.20
N GLU A 73 -3.03 14.83 3.64
CA GLU A 73 -4.05 14.01 2.94
C GLU A 73 -4.76 13.02 3.85
N PHE A 74 -4.05 12.42 4.81
CA PHE A 74 -4.52 11.27 5.59
C PHE A 74 -4.49 11.48 7.10
N GLY A 75 -3.80 12.49 7.62
CA GLY A 75 -3.48 12.59 9.04
C GLY A 75 -4.67 12.84 9.96
N GLU A 76 -5.75 13.45 9.47
CA GLU A 76 -7.00 13.65 10.21
C GLU A 76 -7.96 12.47 10.11
N ALA A 77 -7.70 11.55 9.19
CA ALA A 77 -8.57 10.40 8.96
C ALA A 77 -8.16 9.22 9.85
N SER A 78 -9.13 8.60 10.49
CA SER A 78 -8.91 7.28 11.10
C SER A 78 -8.65 6.26 10.01
N LEU A 79 -7.40 5.82 9.86
CA LEU A 79 -6.99 4.78 8.92
C LEU A 79 -6.84 3.46 9.67
N PRO A 80 -7.38 2.34 9.14
CA PRO A 80 -7.19 1.01 9.72
C PRO A 80 -5.83 0.39 9.31
N PHE A 81 -4.85 1.21 8.93
CA PHE A 81 -3.54 0.80 8.47
C PHE A 81 -2.51 1.90 8.66
N ASP A 82 -1.23 1.53 8.71
CA ASP A 82 -0.12 2.46 8.79
C ASP A 82 0.22 3.04 7.40
N VAL A 83 0.61 4.32 7.33
CA VAL A 83 1.11 4.97 6.12
C VAL A 83 2.54 5.44 6.35
N VAL A 84 3.46 4.99 5.49
CA VAL A 84 4.91 5.25 5.59
C VAL A 84 5.35 6.18 4.47
N PRO A 85 5.96 7.34 4.79
CA PRO A 85 6.61 8.20 3.81
C PRO A 85 7.95 7.60 3.38
N ASP A 86 8.17 7.50 2.07
CA ASP A 86 9.44 7.08 1.48
C ASP A 86 9.81 7.96 0.27
N PRO A 87 10.05 9.27 0.47
CA PRO A 87 10.31 10.21 -0.61
C PRO A 87 11.60 9.89 -1.38
N GLU A 88 12.57 9.29 -0.72
CA GLU A 88 13.84 8.85 -1.31
C GLU A 88 13.75 7.48 -1.97
N ARG A 89 12.62 6.78 -1.81
CA ARG A 89 12.34 5.45 -2.37
C ARG A 89 13.30 4.36 -1.91
N ARG A 90 13.83 4.47 -0.72
CA ARG A 90 14.72 3.46 -0.13
C ARG A 90 14.03 2.11 0.02
N LEU A 91 12.79 2.10 0.52
CA LEU A 91 11.99 0.88 0.61
C LEU A 91 11.62 0.35 -0.78
N TYR A 92 11.26 1.21 -1.75
CA TYR A 92 10.97 0.77 -3.11
C TYR A 92 12.16 0.05 -3.73
N ASP A 93 13.36 0.60 -3.62
CA ASP A 93 14.59 0.01 -4.15
C ASP A 93 14.93 -1.30 -3.42
N MET A 94 14.78 -1.34 -2.10
CA MET A 94 15.03 -2.49 -1.25
C MET A 94 14.09 -3.68 -1.56
N PHE A 95 12.83 -3.40 -1.87
CA PHE A 95 11.83 -4.41 -2.26
C PHE A 95 11.75 -4.64 -3.79
N GLY A 96 12.66 -4.06 -4.57
CA GLY A 96 12.71 -4.23 -6.02
C GLY A 96 11.48 -3.67 -6.77
N VAL A 97 10.81 -2.67 -6.20
CA VAL A 97 9.60 -2.08 -6.81
C VAL A 97 9.96 -1.21 -8.00
N ALA A 98 9.61 -1.68 -9.19
CA ALA A 98 10.04 -1.10 -10.44
C ALA A 98 9.35 0.21 -10.82
N ARG A 99 10.07 1.06 -11.55
CA ARG A 99 9.54 2.16 -12.35
C ARG A 99 9.44 1.74 -13.80
N SER A 100 8.33 2.02 -14.47
CA SER A 100 8.16 1.66 -15.88
C SER A 100 7.28 2.67 -16.62
N LEU A 101 7.88 3.39 -17.54
CA LEU A 101 7.14 4.29 -18.44
C LEU A 101 6.18 3.49 -19.34
N VAL A 102 6.66 2.37 -19.89
CA VAL A 102 5.86 1.51 -20.78
C VAL A 102 4.62 0.99 -20.05
N ARG A 103 4.75 0.49 -18.82
CA ARG A 103 3.63 0.00 -18.02
C ARG A 103 2.67 1.14 -17.63
N THR A 104 3.21 2.33 -17.35
CA THR A 104 2.40 3.52 -17.05
C THR A 104 1.53 3.96 -18.21
N LEU A 105 2.02 3.85 -19.44
CA LEU A 105 1.30 4.24 -20.66
C LEU A 105 0.42 3.13 -21.27
N ARG A 106 0.36 1.96 -20.66
CA ARG A 106 -0.55 0.89 -21.13
C ARG A 106 -2.02 1.37 -21.13
N PRO A 107 -2.84 0.93 -22.10
CA PRO A 107 -4.27 1.29 -22.15
C PRO A 107 -5.03 0.93 -20.85
N SER A 108 -4.64 -0.15 -20.16
CA SER A 108 -5.17 -0.52 -18.84
C SER A 108 -4.86 0.52 -17.77
N SER A 109 -3.64 1.05 -17.73
CA SER A 109 -3.24 2.14 -16.83
C SER A 109 -4.07 3.41 -17.08
N ILE A 110 -4.24 3.78 -18.34
CA ILE A 110 -5.01 4.96 -18.73
C ILE A 110 -6.48 4.81 -18.33
N ARG A 111 -7.10 3.66 -18.62
CA ARG A 111 -8.49 3.37 -18.21
C ARG A 111 -8.65 3.44 -16.70
N THR A 112 -7.73 2.82 -15.95
CA THR A 112 -7.74 2.86 -14.48
C THR A 112 -7.60 4.30 -13.97
N ALA A 113 -6.69 5.10 -14.52
CA ALA A 113 -6.50 6.49 -14.13
C ALA A 113 -7.76 7.34 -14.39
N VAL A 114 -8.41 7.18 -15.54
CA VAL A 114 -9.66 7.88 -15.88
C VAL A 114 -10.78 7.50 -14.92
N ARG A 115 -10.97 6.20 -14.64
CA ARG A 115 -11.98 5.72 -13.70
C ARG A 115 -11.74 6.28 -12.30
N ALA A 116 -10.52 6.14 -11.80
CA ALA A 116 -10.16 6.62 -10.46
C ALA A 116 -10.29 8.15 -10.35
N ARG A 117 -9.94 8.90 -11.40
CA ARG A 117 -10.12 10.36 -11.45
C ARG A 117 -11.58 10.78 -11.34
N ARG A 118 -12.50 10.06 -12.01
CA ARG A 118 -13.94 10.31 -11.92
C ARG A 118 -14.52 10.00 -10.54
N ALA A 119 -13.91 9.08 -9.81
CA ALA A 119 -14.31 8.70 -8.46
C ALA A 119 -13.72 9.59 -7.36
N MET A 120 -12.81 10.53 -7.68
CA MET A 120 -12.25 11.46 -6.70
C MET A 120 -13.31 12.42 -6.17
N PRO A 121 -13.27 12.75 -4.86
CA PRO A 121 -14.10 13.80 -4.30
C PRO A 121 -13.88 15.14 -5.01
N ASN A 122 -14.95 15.89 -5.20
CA ASN A 122 -14.86 17.26 -5.72
C ASN A 122 -14.59 18.23 -4.56
N ASP A 123 -13.39 18.18 -3.98
CA ASP A 123 -12.95 19.00 -2.84
C ASP A 123 -12.21 20.28 -3.28
N GLY A 124 -12.25 20.61 -4.57
CA GLY A 124 -11.57 21.76 -5.16
C GLY A 124 -10.06 21.62 -5.34
N ARG A 125 -9.43 20.57 -4.75
CA ARG A 125 -7.96 20.42 -4.76
C ARG A 125 -7.40 19.63 -5.96
N GLY A 126 -8.23 18.89 -6.69
CA GLY A 126 -7.82 18.08 -7.83
C GLY A 126 -6.81 16.94 -7.48
N PRO A 127 -6.38 16.12 -8.45
CA PRO A 127 -5.36 15.11 -8.23
C PRO A 127 -3.99 15.77 -8.06
N GLY A 128 -3.17 15.24 -7.14
CA GLY A 128 -1.76 15.59 -7.04
C GLY A 128 -0.94 14.90 -8.14
N PHE A 129 0.22 15.49 -8.45
CA PHE A 129 1.22 14.90 -9.33
C PHE A 129 2.58 15.04 -8.68
N GLU A 130 3.15 13.94 -8.24
CA GLU A 130 4.50 13.88 -7.69
C GLU A 130 5.37 12.98 -8.57
N ARG A 131 6.59 13.42 -8.85
CA ARG A 131 7.51 12.64 -9.67
C ARG A 131 8.30 11.64 -8.81
N PRO A 132 8.59 10.46 -9.33
CA PRO A 132 8.31 9.96 -10.68
C PRO A 132 6.87 9.43 -10.82
N LEU A 133 6.20 9.77 -11.92
CA LEU A 133 4.86 9.27 -12.25
C LEU A 133 4.85 7.80 -12.68
N THR A 134 6.02 7.20 -12.87
CA THR A 134 6.22 5.88 -13.47
C THR A 134 6.29 4.75 -12.47
N MET A 135 5.99 5.00 -11.19
CA MET A 135 5.93 3.96 -10.17
C MET A 135 4.78 3.00 -10.45
N ILE A 136 5.08 1.71 -10.48
CA ILE A 136 4.11 0.63 -10.63
C ILE A 136 3.82 0.07 -9.23
N PRO A 137 2.57 -0.25 -8.88
CA PRO A 137 2.26 -0.81 -7.57
C PRO A 137 2.91 -2.18 -7.38
N ALA A 138 3.24 -2.49 -6.13
CA ALA A 138 3.62 -3.84 -5.73
C ALA A 138 3.02 -4.16 -4.36
N GLU A 139 2.72 -5.41 -4.11
CA GLU A 139 2.15 -5.88 -2.85
C GLU A 139 2.93 -7.12 -2.38
N PHE A 140 3.21 -7.18 -1.08
CA PHE A 140 3.94 -8.28 -0.45
C PHE A 140 3.14 -8.78 0.74
N PHE A 141 2.83 -10.06 0.76
CA PHE A 141 2.22 -10.70 1.90
C PHE A 141 3.31 -11.37 2.73
N VAL A 142 3.34 -11.02 4.00
CA VAL A 142 4.32 -11.47 5.00
C VAL A 142 3.58 -12.25 6.05
N ASP A 143 4.05 -13.46 6.38
CA ASP A 143 3.51 -14.29 7.45
C ASP A 143 3.90 -13.78 8.84
N SER A 144 3.41 -14.44 9.88
CA SER A 144 3.70 -14.09 11.27
C SER A 144 5.17 -14.29 11.67
N THR A 145 5.95 -15.04 10.89
CA THR A 145 7.41 -15.23 11.12
C THR A 145 8.24 -14.10 10.51
N GLY A 146 7.63 -13.20 9.72
CA GLY A 146 8.33 -12.16 8.98
C GLY A 146 8.84 -12.61 7.61
N THR A 147 8.38 -13.78 7.12
CA THR A 147 8.75 -14.30 5.80
C THR A 147 7.78 -13.78 4.74
N ILE A 148 8.30 -13.29 3.60
CA ILE A 148 7.47 -12.94 2.45
C ILE A 148 7.01 -14.25 1.79
N VAL A 149 5.72 -14.54 1.87
CA VAL A 149 5.12 -15.78 1.34
C VAL A 149 4.41 -15.60 0.01
N SER A 150 4.09 -14.36 -0.35
CA SER A 150 3.50 -14.04 -1.65
C SER A 150 3.89 -12.63 -2.10
N THR A 151 4.08 -12.45 -3.41
CA THR A 151 4.44 -11.17 -4.01
C THR A 151 3.59 -10.89 -5.24
N HIS A 152 3.24 -9.62 -5.45
CA HIS A 152 2.60 -9.15 -6.66
C HIS A 152 3.29 -7.89 -7.16
N TYR A 153 3.91 -7.97 -8.32
CA TYR A 153 4.47 -6.80 -9.01
C TYR A 153 3.54 -6.44 -10.17
N GLY A 154 2.85 -5.33 -10.05
CA GLY A 154 1.86 -4.92 -11.02
C GLY A 154 2.41 -4.78 -12.44
N GLU A 155 1.60 -5.09 -13.43
CA GLU A 155 1.91 -4.90 -14.85
C GLU A 155 1.42 -3.57 -15.40
N TYR A 156 0.54 -2.88 -14.66
CA TYR A 156 0.01 -1.55 -14.98
C TYR A 156 -0.40 -0.80 -13.70
N LEU A 157 -0.78 0.47 -13.80
CA LEU A 157 -0.98 1.34 -12.62
C LEU A 157 -2.10 0.93 -11.66
N GLY A 158 -3.01 0.07 -12.04
CA GLY A 158 -4.10 -0.40 -11.20
C GLY A 158 -4.05 -1.91 -10.97
N ASP A 159 -2.93 -2.54 -11.28
CA ASP A 159 -2.77 -3.97 -11.11
C ASP A 159 -2.32 -4.28 -9.68
N THR A 160 -3.27 -4.69 -8.87
CA THR A 160 -3.12 -5.02 -7.45
C THR A 160 -3.94 -6.28 -7.15
N TRP A 161 -3.64 -6.98 -6.06
CA TRP A 161 -4.48 -8.09 -5.62
C TRP A 161 -5.93 -7.67 -5.40
N SER A 162 -6.85 -8.57 -5.68
CA SER A 162 -8.25 -8.37 -5.30
C SER A 162 -8.44 -8.48 -3.78
N SER A 163 -9.53 -7.91 -3.27
CA SER A 163 -9.89 -8.04 -1.85
C SER A 163 -10.05 -9.50 -1.42
N GLU A 164 -10.56 -10.37 -2.32
CA GLU A 164 -10.72 -11.80 -2.08
C GLU A 164 -9.35 -12.50 -1.96
N THR A 165 -8.38 -12.13 -2.79
CA THR A 165 -7.02 -12.65 -2.73
C THR A 165 -6.36 -12.30 -1.39
N ILE A 166 -6.48 -11.03 -0.96
CA ILE A 166 -5.93 -10.59 0.33
C ILE A 166 -6.61 -11.32 1.48
N ALA A 167 -7.93 -11.44 1.45
CA ALA A 167 -8.68 -12.13 2.49
C ALA A 167 -8.34 -13.64 2.56
N ARG A 168 -8.09 -14.28 1.42
CA ARG A 168 -7.64 -15.67 1.35
C ARG A 168 -6.25 -15.81 1.98
N LEU A 169 -5.28 -15.01 1.55
CA LEU A 169 -3.92 -15.03 2.10
C LEU A 169 -3.93 -14.78 3.61
N ALA A 170 -4.73 -13.82 4.08
CA ALA A 170 -4.83 -13.51 5.50
C ALA A 170 -5.36 -14.72 6.31
N ARG A 171 -6.36 -15.43 5.80
CA ARG A 171 -6.90 -16.64 6.46
C ARG A 171 -5.94 -17.83 6.40
N GLU A 172 -5.23 -18.02 5.29
CA GLU A 172 -4.26 -19.11 5.13
C GLU A 172 -3.09 -18.99 6.12
N HIS A 173 -2.66 -17.74 6.43
CA HIS A 173 -1.50 -17.49 7.27
C HIS A 173 -1.83 -17.01 8.71
N GLN A 174 -3.12 -16.98 9.10
CA GLN A 174 -3.50 -16.60 10.47
C GLN A 174 -3.15 -17.67 11.51
N HIS A 175 -3.09 -18.95 11.12
CA HIS A 175 -2.98 -20.10 12.02
C HIS A 175 -1.53 -20.51 12.39
N GLU A 176 -0.50 -19.95 11.72
CA GLU A 176 0.90 -20.27 12.04
C GLU A 176 1.37 -19.69 13.39
N SER A 177 0.55 -18.86 14.06
CA SER A 177 0.90 -18.21 15.33
C SER A 177 0.43 -18.96 16.57
N ALA A 178 -0.23 -20.12 16.43
CA ALA A 178 -0.90 -20.85 17.53
C ALA A 178 -0.31 -22.26 17.80
N SER A 179 0.95 -22.52 17.37
CA SER A 179 1.60 -23.79 17.67
C SER A 179 2.87 -23.61 18.47
#